data_95fcee726f62d040f3e7f80ce30cfc23
#
_entry.id   95fcee726f62d040f3e7f80ce30cfc23
#
_cell.length_a   1.000
_cell.length_b   1.000
_cell.length_c   1.000
_cell.angle_alpha   90.00
_cell.angle_beta   90.00
_cell.angle_gamma   90.00
#
_symmetry.space_group_name_H-M   'P 1'
#
loop_
_entity.id
_entity.type
_entity.pdbx_description
1 polymer ?
#
loop_
_entity_poly.entity_id
_entity_poly.type
_entity_poly.pdbx_seq_one_letter_code
_entity_poly.pdbx_strand_id
1 'polypeptide(L)'
;AERTLRAAAGPRAVAVRAARDDISPYLQGNDILRHLEGCGSCVLLACTLGAGVDAALRAAGASDMAYAVVLDALASVAVEQTADAAEQTLRNEEREEGQFLTGRFSPGYGDYPIAVQNDLLRLLDAPRKIGLCATPAHLLTPRKSVTAVLGVAGHPVTGRRAGCANCALRERCAYRKEGKTCE
;
A
#
# COMPACT_ATOMS: atom_id res chain seq x y z
N ALA A 1 24.32 3.69 1.80
CA ALA A 1 22.86 3.85 1.80
C ALA A 1 22.18 2.71 2.58
N GLU A 2 22.44 1.42 2.29
CA GLU A 2 21.80 0.28 2.96
C GLU A 2 21.99 0.29 4.49
N ARG A 3 23.23 0.47 4.98
CA ARG A 3 23.52 0.56 6.42
C ARG A 3 22.77 1.70 7.09
N THR A 4 22.69 2.86 6.44
CA THR A 4 21.92 4.02 6.93
C THR A 4 20.43 3.71 7.00
N LEU A 5 19.87 3.09 5.96
CA LEU A 5 18.49 2.68 5.94
C LEU A 5 18.17 1.69 7.07
N ARG A 6 18.97 0.64 7.24
CA ARG A 6 18.80 -0.36 8.32
C ARG A 6 18.84 0.26 9.72
N ALA A 7 19.71 1.28 9.93
CA ALA A 7 19.80 1.98 11.21
C ALA A 7 18.61 2.93 11.47
N ALA A 8 18.02 3.49 10.42
CA ALA A 8 16.95 4.47 10.50
C ALA A 8 15.54 3.84 10.46
N ALA A 9 15.40 2.68 9.84
CA ALA A 9 14.11 2.03 9.64
C ALA A 9 13.62 1.33 10.92
N GLY A 10 12.34 1.56 11.23
CA GLY A 10 11.58 0.84 12.23
C GLY A 10 10.28 0.33 11.59
N PRO A 11 10.34 -0.75 10.78
CA PRO A 11 9.18 -1.25 10.04
C PRO A 11 8.07 -1.68 11.00
N ARG A 12 6.86 -1.25 10.71
CA ARG A 12 5.65 -1.59 11.47
C ARG A 12 4.50 -1.79 10.50
N ALA A 13 3.61 -2.71 10.85
CA ALA A 13 2.38 -2.96 10.13
C ALA A 13 1.20 -3.05 11.09
N VAL A 14 0.02 -2.73 10.60
CA VAL A 14 -1.26 -2.97 11.28
C VAL A 14 -2.28 -3.40 10.26
N ALA A 15 -3.09 -4.40 10.61
CA ALA A 15 -4.20 -4.87 9.80
C ALA A 15 -5.46 -5.00 10.64
N VAL A 16 -6.61 -4.84 10.00
CA VAL A 16 -7.93 -5.05 10.58
C VAL A 16 -8.82 -5.70 9.53
N ARG A 17 -9.48 -6.80 9.88
CA ARG A 17 -10.54 -7.42 9.07
C ARG A 17 -11.87 -6.76 9.38
N ALA A 18 -12.63 -6.44 8.36
CA ALA A 18 -13.95 -5.84 8.45
C ALA A 18 -14.90 -6.51 7.45
N ALA A 19 -16.19 -6.59 7.77
CA ALA A 19 -17.19 -6.95 6.78
C ALA A 19 -17.21 -5.90 5.67
N ARG A 20 -17.41 -6.33 4.42
CA ARG A 20 -17.44 -5.41 3.27
C ARG A 20 -18.51 -4.33 3.43
N ASP A 21 -19.66 -4.68 3.99
CA ASP A 21 -20.76 -3.75 4.18
C ASP A 21 -20.43 -2.65 5.20
N ASP A 22 -19.69 -2.98 6.26
CA ASP A 22 -19.28 -2.03 7.30
C ASP A 22 -18.33 -0.94 6.77
N ILE A 23 -17.53 -1.28 5.75
CA ILE A 23 -16.57 -0.34 5.13
C ILE A 23 -17.04 0.17 3.77
N SER A 24 -18.25 -0.19 3.32
CA SER A 24 -18.79 0.21 2.01
C SER A 24 -18.75 1.72 1.73
N PRO A 25 -18.96 2.64 2.71
CA PRO A 25 -18.84 4.07 2.46
C PRO A 25 -17.44 4.53 2.02
N TYR A 26 -16.43 3.72 2.32
CA TYR A 26 -15.02 3.99 2.00
C TYR A 26 -14.54 3.24 0.75
N LEU A 27 -15.36 2.37 0.15
CA LEU A 27 -15.06 1.64 -1.08
C LEU A 27 -15.60 2.41 -2.30
N GLN A 28 -15.04 3.58 -2.55
CA GLN A 28 -15.47 4.52 -3.58
C GLN A 28 -14.71 4.26 -4.89
N GLY A 29 -15.42 4.17 -6.00
CA GLY A 29 -14.84 3.93 -7.33
C GLY A 29 -15.13 2.53 -7.87
N ASN A 30 -15.19 2.41 -9.19
CA ASN A 30 -15.50 1.15 -9.87
C ASN A 30 -14.34 0.14 -9.78
N ASP A 31 -13.11 0.64 -9.74
CA ASP A 31 -11.93 -0.22 -9.78
C ASP A 31 -11.75 -0.99 -8.47
N ILE A 32 -11.98 -0.34 -7.31
CA ILE A 32 -11.97 -1.04 -6.02
C ILE A 32 -13.15 -2.02 -5.90
N LEU A 33 -14.33 -1.64 -6.38
CA LEU A 33 -15.49 -2.53 -6.34
C LEU A 33 -15.29 -3.79 -7.19
N ARG A 34 -14.68 -3.66 -8.38
CA ARG A 34 -14.29 -4.80 -9.23
C ARG A 34 -13.18 -5.62 -8.60
N HIS A 35 -12.21 -4.97 -7.92
CA HIS A 35 -11.13 -5.66 -7.23
C HIS A 35 -11.66 -6.57 -6.11
N LEU A 36 -12.73 -6.15 -5.45
CA LEU A 36 -13.40 -6.86 -4.34
C LEU A 36 -14.59 -7.73 -4.80
N GLU A 37 -14.74 -7.96 -6.11
CA GLU A 37 -15.82 -8.81 -6.62
C GLU A 37 -15.68 -10.24 -6.07
N GLY A 38 -16.80 -10.79 -5.58
CA GLY A 38 -16.82 -12.11 -4.93
C GLY A 38 -16.29 -12.17 -3.49
N CYS A 39 -15.84 -11.04 -2.93
CA CYS A 39 -15.35 -10.97 -1.56
C CYS A 39 -16.47 -10.52 -0.59
N GLY A 40 -16.66 -11.27 0.49
CA GLY A 40 -17.64 -10.94 1.57
C GLY A 40 -17.06 -10.06 2.67
N SER A 41 -15.76 -10.06 2.84
CA SER A 41 -15.05 -9.21 3.81
C SER A 41 -13.75 -8.67 3.20
N CYS A 42 -13.12 -7.75 3.92
CA CYS A 42 -11.87 -7.11 3.51
C CYS A 42 -10.89 -7.07 4.67
N VAL A 43 -9.61 -7.10 4.35
CA VAL A 43 -8.53 -6.73 5.27
C VAL A 43 -8.03 -5.34 4.87
N LEU A 44 -8.07 -4.39 5.80
CA LEU A 44 -7.39 -3.12 5.71
C LEU A 44 -5.97 -3.29 6.23
N LEU A 45 -4.98 -2.78 5.50
CA LEU A 45 -3.56 -2.91 5.85
C LEU A 45 -2.89 -1.54 5.82
N ALA A 46 -2.03 -1.27 6.78
CA ALA A 46 -1.10 -0.14 6.72
C ALA A 46 0.29 -0.56 7.20
N CYS A 47 1.32 -0.09 6.49
CA CYS A 47 2.72 -0.33 6.79
C CYS A 47 3.51 0.97 6.75
N THR A 48 4.57 1.07 7.57
CA THR A 48 5.48 2.21 7.56
C THR A 48 6.90 1.78 7.92
N LEU A 49 7.90 2.47 7.39
CA LEU A 49 9.29 2.35 7.86
C LEU A 49 9.61 3.29 9.03
N GLY A 50 8.66 4.16 9.41
CA GLY A 50 8.82 5.09 10.52
C GLY A 50 9.54 6.40 10.15
N ALA A 51 9.45 7.39 11.04
CA ALA A 51 9.95 8.75 10.84
C ALA A 51 11.50 8.84 10.76
N GLY A 52 12.21 7.85 11.26
CA GLY A 52 13.68 7.80 11.17
C GLY A 52 14.17 7.81 9.72
N VAL A 53 13.47 7.13 8.82
CA VAL A 53 13.81 7.12 7.39
C VAL A 53 13.61 8.49 6.76
N ASP A 54 12.53 9.20 7.09
CA ASP A 54 12.30 10.56 6.62
C ASP A 54 13.40 11.53 7.10
N ALA A 55 13.87 11.37 8.35
CA ALA A 55 14.98 12.17 8.89
C ALA A 55 16.29 11.86 8.16
N ALA A 56 16.59 10.59 7.91
CA ALA A 56 17.78 10.18 7.17
C ALA A 56 17.77 10.70 5.72
N LEU A 57 16.61 10.65 5.05
CA LEU A 57 16.45 11.20 3.70
C LEU A 57 16.63 12.72 3.64
N ARG A 58 16.11 13.46 4.62
CA ARG A 58 16.34 14.91 4.71
C ARG A 58 17.81 15.25 4.95
N ALA A 59 18.48 14.53 5.84
CA ALA A 59 19.90 14.73 6.11
C ALA A 59 20.76 14.42 4.87
N ALA A 60 20.46 13.33 4.17
CA ALA A 60 21.13 12.99 2.92
C ALA A 60 20.93 14.07 1.85
N GLY A 61 19.68 14.54 1.65
CA GLY A 61 19.37 15.57 0.67
C GLY A 61 20.05 16.92 0.93
N ALA A 62 20.38 17.23 2.18
CA ALA A 62 21.09 18.45 2.55
C ALA A 62 22.62 18.36 2.31
N SER A 63 23.18 17.14 2.22
CA SER A 63 24.62 16.93 2.14
C SER A 63 25.09 16.34 0.81
N ASP A 64 24.35 15.37 0.27
CA ASP A 64 24.66 14.64 -0.96
C ASP A 64 23.39 14.20 -1.66
N MET A 65 23.00 14.91 -2.71
CA MET A 65 21.78 14.63 -3.47
C MET A 65 21.84 13.28 -4.19
N ALA A 66 22.98 12.87 -4.72
CA ALA A 66 23.13 11.57 -5.39
C ALA A 66 22.92 10.42 -4.40
N TYR A 67 23.50 10.56 -3.22
CA TYR A 67 23.29 9.61 -2.13
C TYR A 67 21.81 9.58 -1.66
N ALA A 68 21.17 10.75 -1.58
CA ALA A 68 19.76 10.85 -1.20
C ALA A 68 18.83 10.10 -2.17
N VAL A 69 19.09 10.20 -3.48
CA VAL A 69 18.32 9.46 -4.51
C VAL A 69 18.46 7.95 -4.32
N VAL A 70 19.67 7.45 -4.10
CA VAL A 70 19.90 6.02 -3.85
C VAL A 70 19.21 5.57 -2.57
N LEU A 71 19.30 6.36 -1.49
CA LEU A 71 18.66 6.06 -0.21
C LEU A 71 17.13 6.05 -0.34
N ASP A 72 16.57 6.99 -1.11
CA ASP A 72 15.12 7.07 -1.38
C ASP A 72 14.62 5.85 -2.15
N ALA A 73 15.35 5.42 -3.17
CA ALA A 73 15.03 4.22 -3.94
C ALA A 73 15.06 2.95 -3.07
N LEU A 74 16.11 2.78 -2.26
CA LEU A 74 16.22 1.66 -1.32
C LEU A 74 15.08 1.67 -0.29
N ALA A 75 14.71 2.85 0.22
CA ALA A 75 13.61 2.98 1.17
C ALA A 75 12.25 2.66 0.52
N SER A 76 12.06 2.95 -0.77
CA SER A 76 10.86 2.54 -1.52
C SER A 76 10.77 1.02 -1.64
N VAL A 77 11.87 0.35 -1.99
CA VAL A 77 11.91 -1.12 -2.02
C VAL A 77 11.64 -1.71 -0.62
N ALA A 78 12.23 -1.14 0.42
CA ALA A 78 12.09 -1.66 1.78
C ALA A 78 10.65 -1.54 2.32
N VAL A 79 9.90 -0.47 1.98
CA VAL A 79 8.51 -0.36 2.41
C VAL A 79 7.61 -1.34 1.68
N GLU A 80 7.86 -1.61 0.39
CA GLU A 80 7.13 -2.67 -0.34
C GLU A 80 7.44 -4.05 0.23
N GLN A 81 8.70 -4.36 0.53
CA GLN A 81 9.05 -5.62 1.22
C GLN A 81 8.37 -5.76 2.58
N THR A 82 8.20 -4.66 3.33
CA THR A 82 7.46 -4.66 4.58
C THR A 82 5.99 -4.99 4.35
N ALA A 83 5.39 -4.41 3.31
CA ALA A 83 4.01 -4.67 2.94
C ALA A 83 3.82 -6.10 2.41
N ASP A 84 4.76 -6.62 1.62
CA ASP A 84 4.75 -8.01 1.12
C ASP A 84 4.83 -9.01 2.28
N ALA A 85 5.70 -8.78 3.26
CA ALA A 85 5.81 -9.64 4.44
C ALA A 85 4.52 -9.64 5.28
N ALA A 86 3.90 -8.46 5.48
CA ALA A 86 2.63 -8.34 6.18
C ALA A 86 1.49 -9.04 5.40
N GLU A 87 1.42 -8.84 4.08
CA GLU A 87 0.45 -9.54 3.22
C GLU A 87 0.63 -11.05 3.27
N GLN A 88 1.87 -11.55 3.25
CA GLN A 88 2.14 -12.99 3.31
C GLN A 88 1.68 -13.60 4.65
N THR A 89 1.88 -12.88 5.76
CA THR A 89 1.37 -13.31 7.08
C THR A 89 -0.15 -13.40 7.05
N LEU A 90 -0.84 -12.36 6.58
CA LEU A 90 -2.29 -12.36 6.45
C LEU A 90 -2.81 -13.47 5.53
N ARG A 91 -2.12 -13.75 4.42
CA ARG A 91 -2.48 -14.85 3.51
C ARG A 91 -2.38 -16.23 4.17
N ASN A 92 -1.39 -16.41 5.03
CA ASN A 92 -1.24 -17.67 5.76
C ASN A 92 -2.36 -17.82 6.81
N GLU A 93 -2.65 -16.77 7.58
CA GLU A 93 -3.73 -16.74 8.57
C GLU A 93 -5.11 -17.02 7.91
N GLU A 94 -5.44 -16.33 6.82
CA GLU A 94 -6.71 -16.54 6.12
C GLU A 94 -6.81 -17.95 5.48
N ARG A 95 -5.68 -18.53 5.02
CA ARG A 95 -5.67 -19.90 4.51
C ARG A 95 -5.96 -20.95 5.54
N GLU A 96 -5.52 -20.76 6.78
CA GLU A 96 -5.85 -21.64 7.90
C GLU A 96 -7.37 -21.67 8.17
N GLU A 97 -8.07 -20.56 7.84
CA GLU A 97 -9.52 -20.47 7.92
C GLU A 97 -10.24 -20.88 6.61
N GLY A 98 -9.51 -21.40 5.61
CA GLY A 98 -10.06 -21.77 4.29
C GLY A 98 -10.43 -20.56 3.43
N GLN A 99 -9.88 -19.37 3.73
CA GLN A 99 -10.13 -18.12 3.00
C GLN A 99 -8.97 -17.76 2.07
N PHE A 100 -9.26 -16.91 1.09
CA PHE A 100 -8.32 -16.45 0.08
C PHE A 100 -8.32 -14.93 0.01
N LEU A 101 -7.13 -14.33 -0.11
CA LEU A 101 -6.95 -12.88 -0.25
C LEU A 101 -6.72 -12.49 -1.72
N THR A 102 -7.31 -11.37 -2.13
CA THR A 102 -6.87 -10.65 -3.34
C THR A 102 -5.46 -10.07 -3.15
N GLY A 103 -4.89 -9.43 -4.17
CA GLY A 103 -3.75 -8.55 -4.00
C GLY A 103 -4.14 -7.26 -3.26
N ARG A 104 -3.14 -6.44 -2.96
CA ARG A 104 -3.33 -5.11 -2.37
C ARG A 104 -3.94 -4.15 -3.40
N PHE A 105 -4.88 -3.30 -2.97
CA PHE A 105 -5.39 -2.17 -3.75
C PHE A 105 -5.40 -0.92 -2.88
N SER A 106 -4.69 0.12 -3.30
CA SER A 106 -4.44 1.31 -2.49
C SER A 106 -5.26 2.52 -2.94
N PRO A 107 -5.66 3.42 -2.03
CA PRO A 107 -6.19 4.74 -2.42
C PRO A 107 -5.22 5.46 -3.36
N GLY A 108 -5.76 6.12 -4.40
CA GLY A 108 -4.98 6.75 -5.46
C GLY A 108 -4.74 5.86 -6.69
N TYR A 109 -5.05 4.57 -6.64
CA TYR A 109 -5.02 3.70 -7.82
C TYR A 109 -6.34 3.72 -8.58
N GLY A 110 -6.26 3.76 -9.91
CA GLY A 110 -7.44 3.80 -10.78
C GLY A 110 -8.34 4.98 -10.43
N ASP A 111 -9.61 4.70 -10.18
CA ASP A 111 -10.63 5.67 -9.75
C ASP A 111 -10.89 5.65 -8.22
N TYR A 112 -10.06 4.93 -7.44
CA TYR A 112 -10.17 4.89 -5.98
C TYR A 112 -9.59 6.16 -5.36
N PRO A 113 -10.43 7.04 -4.75
CA PRO A 113 -9.99 8.37 -4.35
C PRO A 113 -8.92 8.33 -3.26
N ILE A 114 -7.87 9.15 -3.41
CA ILE A 114 -6.84 9.31 -2.38
C ILE A 114 -7.40 9.86 -1.05
N ALA A 115 -8.52 10.59 -1.09
CA ALA A 115 -9.18 11.16 0.08
C ALA A 115 -9.60 10.10 1.13
N VAL A 116 -9.88 8.86 0.68
CA VAL A 116 -10.22 7.73 1.55
C VAL A 116 -9.08 7.35 2.50
N GLN A 117 -7.85 7.77 2.21
CA GLN A 117 -6.66 7.51 3.00
C GLN A 117 -6.84 7.80 4.49
N ASN A 118 -7.43 8.95 4.82
CA ASN A 118 -7.66 9.37 6.21
C ASN A 118 -8.62 8.43 6.94
N ASP A 119 -9.63 7.94 6.24
CA ASP A 119 -10.63 7.04 6.81
C ASP A 119 -10.03 5.65 7.07
N LEU A 120 -9.23 5.13 6.14
CA LEU A 120 -8.50 3.87 6.34
C LEU A 120 -7.57 3.94 7.55
N LEU A 121 -6.81 5.03 7.69
CA LEU A 121 -5.91 5.21 8.85
C LEU A 121 -6.68 5.28 10.17
N ARG A 122 -7.86 5.89 10.17
CA ARG A 122 -8.74 5.93 11.35
C ARG A 122 -9.29 4.56 11.70
N LEU A 123 -9.80 3.82 10.72
CA LEU A 123 -10.31 2.45 10.91
C LEU A 123 -9.24 1.50 11.45
N LEU A 124 -8.00 1.67 11.02
CA LEU A 124 -6.84 0.91 11.47
C LEU A 124 -6.32 1.35 12.84
N ASP A 125 -6.71 2.53 13.33
CA ASP A 125 -6.07 3.21 14.47
C ASP A 125 -4.55 3.37 14.26
N ALA A 126 -4.17 3.61 13.00
CA ALA A 126 -2.78 3.63 12.56
C ALA A 126 -1.93 4.71 13.24
N PRO A 127 -2.45 5.92 13.55
CA PRO A 127 -1.69 6.93 14.28
C PRO A 127 -1.21 6.43 15.63
N ARG A 128 -2.06 5.76 16.40
CA ARG A 128 -1.72 5.26 17.73
C ARG A 128 -0.88 3.99 17.67
N LYS A 129 -1.22 3.05 16.76
CA LYS A 129 -0.58 1.73 16.71
C LYS A 129 0.81 1.75 16.06
N ILE A 130 0.96 2.49 14.97
CA ILE A 130 2.20 2.49 14.16
C ILE A 130 2.78 3.88 13.89
N GLY A 131 2.15 4.96 14.40
CA GLY A 131 2.61 6.34 14.20
C GLY A 131 2.44 6.84 12.76
N LEU A 132 1.47 6.28 12.02
CA LEU A 132 1.20 6.63 10.63
C LEU A 132 -0.04 7.53 10.54
N CYS A 133 0.14 8.73 9.97
CA CYS A 133 -0.90 9.73 9.74
C CYS A 133 -0.97 10.06 8.24
N ALA A 134 -1.93 10.92 7.87
CA ALA A 134 -1.94 11.59 6.58
C ALA A 134 -2.02 13.12 6.77
N THR A 135 -1.43 13.83 5.81
CA THR A 135 -1.52 15.30 5.73
C THR A 135 -2.93 15.72 5.28
N PRO A 136 -3.29 17.01 5.35
CA PRO A 136 -4.54 17.52 4.76
C PRO A 136 -4.67 17.26 3.25
N ALA A 137 -3.54 17.08 2.54
CA ALA A 137 -3.50 16.67 1.13
C ALA A 137 -3.52 15.14 0.94
N HIS A 138 -3.86 14.37 1.98
CA HIS A 138 -3.97 12.90 2.00
C HIS A 138 -2.65 12.16 1.73
N LEU A 139 -1.50 12.82 1.88
CA LEU A 139 -0.18 12.18 1.76
C LEU A 139 0.20 11.52 3.08
N LEU A 140 0.70 10.30 3.02
CA LEU A 140 1.16 9.55 4.19
C LEU A 140 2.37 10.20 4.86
N THR A 141 2.38 10.21 6.16
CA THR A 141 3.51 10.63 6.98
C THR A 141 3.67 9.69 8.19
N PRO A 142 4.80 8.98 8.31
CA PRO A 142 6.03 9.03 7.50
C PRO A 142 5.82 8.72 6.02
N ARG A 143 6.68 9.27 5.14
CA ARG A 143 6.51 9.19 3.67
C ARG A 143 6.65 7.77 3.12
N LYS A 144 7.57 6.99 3.69
CA LYS A 144 7.76 5.58 3.30
C LYS A 144 6.78 4.70 4.02
N SER A 145 5.55 4.74 3.54
CA SER A 145 4.40 4.04 4.08
C SER A 145 3.44 3.61 2.97
N VAL A 146 2.68 2.57 3.22
CA VAL A 146 1.68 1.99 2.30
C VAL A 146 0.39 1.77 3.07
N THR A 147 -0.74 2.02 2.44
CA THR A 147 -2.06 1.56 2.89
C THR A 147 -2.72 0.79 1.77
N ALA A 148 -3.49 -0.22 2.10
CA ALA A 148 -4.18 -1.04 1.10
C ALA A 148 -5.45 -1.67 1.66
N VAL A 149 -6.31 -2.08 0.73
CA VAL A 149 -7.46 -2.95 0.96
C VAL A 149 -7.21 -4.26 0.21
N LEU A 150 -7.43 -5.38 0.87
CA LEU A 150 -7.41 -6.72 0.30
C LEU A 150 -8.81 -7.33 0.49
N GLY A 151 -9.36 -7.95 -0.53
CA GLY A 151 -10.61 -8.70 -0.43
C GLY A 151 -10.40 -10.09 0.14
N VAL A 152 -11.35 -10.60 0.90
CA VAL A 152 -11.37 -11.95 1.48
C VAL A 152 -12.57 -12.72 0.94
N ALA A 153 -12.33 -13.93 0.43
CA ALA A 153 -13.35 -14.81 -0.14
C ALA A 153 -13.12 -16.28 0.26
N GLY A 154 -14.19 -17.05 0.36
CA GLY A 154 -14.14 -18.50 0.60
C GLY A 154 -13.73 -19.34 -0.63
N HIS A 155 -13.26 -18.71 -1.70
CA HIS A 155 -12.80 -19.35 -2.94
C HIS A 155 -11.59 -18.58 -3.49
N PRO A 156 -10.77 -19.19 -4.35
CA PRO A 156 -9.61 -18.51 -4.92
C PRO A 156 -9.99 -17.22 -5.65
N VAL A 157 -9.39 -16.11 -5.23
CA VAL A 157 -9.55 -14.78 -5.82
C VAL A 157 -8.18 -14.15 -6.08
N THR A 158 -8.10 -13.33 -7.11
CA THR A 158 -6.86 -12.60 -7.44
C THR A 158 -7.02 -11.10 -7.31
N GLY A 159 -8.28 -10.61 -7.35
CA GLY A 159 -8.58 -9.21 -7.49
C GLY A 159 -8.17 -8.65 -8.87
N ARG A 160 -8.26 -7.34 -9.03
CA ARG A 160 -7.76 -6.67 -10.23
C ARG A 160 -6.24 -6.59 -10.17
N ARG A 161 -5.56 -7.26 -11.09
CA ARG A 161 -4.09 -7.12 -11.19
C ARG A 161 -3.75 -5.76 -11.80
N ALA A 162 -2.77 -5.08 -11.22
CA ALA A 162 -2.05 -4.03 -11.90
C ALA A 162 -1.45 -4.60 -13.20
N GLY A 163 -1.18 -3.74 -14.16
CA GLY A 163 -0.55 -4.18 -15.41
C GLY A 163 -1.16 -3.47 -16.62
N CYS A 164 -0.45 -3.55 -17.74
CA CYS A 164 -0.79 -2.83 -18.98
C CYS A 164 -2.19 -3.14 -19.52
N ALA A 165 -2.71 -4.34 -19.29
CA ALA A 165 -4.03 -4.75 -19.75
C ALA A 165 -5.16 -3.93 -19.10
N ASN A 166 -5.00 -3.55 -17.83
CA ASN A 166 -5.99 -2.85 -17.01
C ASN A 166 -5.61 -1.40 -16.70
N CYS A 167 -4.52 -0.89 -17.31
CA CYS A 167 -4.01 0.45 -17.05
C CYS A 167 -4.90 1.53 -17.69
N ALA A 168 -5.29 2.55 -16.93
CA ALA A 168 -6.05 3.70 -17.43
C ALA A 168 -5.30 4.49 -18.51
N LEU A 169 -3.96 4.41 -18.55
CA LEU A 169 -3.10 5.04 -19.55
C LEU A 169 -2.84 4.16 -20.77
N ARG A 170 -3.41 2.96 -20.84
CA ARG A 170 -3.11 1.93 -21.85
C ARG A 170 -3.00 2.50 -23.25
N GLU A 171 -3.97 3.30 -23.70
CA GLU A 171 -4.03 3.86 -25.07
C GLU A 171 -3.01 4.99 -25.31
N ARG A 172 -2.57 5.68 -24.26
CA ARG A 172 -1.70 6.85 -24.30
C ARG A 172 -0.28 6.60 -23.78
N CYS A 173 0.00 5.39 -23.25
CA CYS A 173 1.25 5.07 -22.58
C CYS A 173 2.42 5.02 -23.56
N ALA A 174 3.42 5.88 -23.35
CA ALA A 174 4.65 5.90 -24.16
C ALA A 174 5.46 4.59 -24.00
N TYR A 175 5.59 4.08 -22.78
CA TYR A 175 6.30 2.81 -22.52
C TYR A 175 5.70 1.63 -23.29
N ARG A 176 4.38 1.53 -23.31
CA ARG A 176 3.72 0.46 -24.06
C ARG A 176 3.93 0.59 -25.57
N LYS A 177 3.95 1.81 -26.11
CA LYS A 177 4.22 2.07 -27.54
C LYS A 177 5.65 1.65 -27.91
N GLU A 178 6.57 1.67 -26.95
CA GLU A 178 7.95 1.20 -27.07
C GLU A 178 8.14 -0.29 -26.75
N GLY A 179 7.05 -1.03 -26.50
CA GLY A 179 7.10 -2.45 -26.12
C GLY A 179 7.62 -2.71 -24.70
N LYS A 180 7.66 -1.69 -23.86
CA LYS A 180 8.08 -1.78 -22.45
C LYS A 180 6.87 -1.91 -21.53
N THR A 181 7.09 -2.51 -20.34
CA THR A 181 6.14 -2.53 -19.22
C THR A 181 6.66 -1.68 -18.09
N CYS A 182 5.78 -1.21 -17.20
CA CYS A 182 6.13 -0.49 -15.97
C CYS A 182 6.06 -1.42 -14.73
N GLU A 183 6.13 -2.72 -14.97
CA GLU A 183 6.27 -3.75 -13.94
C GLU A 183 7.74 -4.01 -13.63
#